data_89d7bff66b2f69b8bfbc870c885b9490
#
_entry.id   89d7bff66b2f69b8bfbc870c885b9490
#
_cell.length_a   1.000
_cell.length_b   1.000
_cell.length_c   1.000
_cell.angle_alpha   90.00
_cell.angle_beta   90.00
_cell.angle_gamma   90.00
#
_symmetry.space_group_name_H-M   'P 1'
#
loop_
_entity.id
_entity.type
_entity.pdbx_description
1 polymer ?
#
loop_
_entity_poly.entity_id
_entity_poly.type
_entity_poly.pdbx_seq_one_letter_code
_entity_poly.pdbx_strand_id
1 'polypeptide(L)'
;MSKVMALITERIDSITNIPPAYRHAKLPAPRSVKIEISPRCNYRCGFCALRTREVQPRWDMDFDLFKRVTREMREAGVEEIGVFYLGESFMNPRLLVDCIDYLKADVGMPYVFLTSNASMAFPEAVEACMSAGLDSLKWSVNAADRAQFVKIMAVSGKLFERALGNIEAAWNVRAQKGYKTGLYASSIRYDGAQQKKMEALLEKRVKPYVDQHYWLPLYSMGAFAAQREEELGYRPTAGNQGRLDALRDPLPCWSAFTEGHVTAEGKLSACCFDATSNWTMADLGKQSFMDAWNSPSFVNLREAHLRKDVRGTVCEKCLAYG
;
A
#
# COMPACT_ATOMS: atom_id res chain seq x y z
N MET A 1 11.21 -26.90 13.13
CA MET A 1 9.80 -26.52 13.25
C MET A 1 9.53 -25.48 12.16
N SER A 2 8.71 -25.78 11.18
CA SER A 2 8.27 -24.83 10.14
C SER A 2 7.50 -23.71 10.85
N LYS A 3 8.03 -22.48 10.81
CA LYS A 3 7.27 -21.30 11.26
C LYS A 3 6.06 -21.21 10.33
N VAL A 4 4.86 -21.47 10.84
CA VAL A 4 3.62 -21.23 10.10
C VAL A 4 3.67 -19.75 9.73
N MET A 5 3.64 -19.43 8.41
CA MET A 5 3.59 -18.04 7.96
C MET A 5 2.30 -17.43 8.53
N ALA A 6 2.43 -16.33 9.28
CA ALA A 6 1.27 -15.61 9.77
C ALA A 6 0.41 -15.17 8.59
N LEU A 7 -0.91 -15.29 8.73
CA LEU A 7 -1.83 -14.86 7.70
C LEU A 7 -1.67 -13.35 7.48
N ILE A 8 -1.65 -12.90 6.22
CA ILE A 8 -1.54 -11.46 5.92
C ILE A 8 -2.68 -10.66 6.54
N THR A 9 -3.86 -11.26 6.67
CA THR A 9 -5.02 -10.63 7.33
C THR A 9 -4.78 -10.35 8.80
N GLU A 10 -4.10 -11.24 9.53
CA GLU A 10 -3.74 -11.02 10.94
C GLU A 10 -2.78 -9.84 11.08
N ARG A 11 -1.80 -9.75 10.17
CA ARG A 11 -0.86 -8.62 10.13
C ARG A 11 -1.60 -7.30 9.83
N ILE A 12 -2.46 -7.26 8.81
CA ILE A 12 -3.27 -6.08 8.47
C ILE A 12 -4.12 -5.66 9.67
N ASP A 13 -4.79 -6.62 10.29
CA ASP A 13 -5.68 -6.36 11.43
C ASP A 13 -4.89 -5.83 12.64
N SER A 14 -3.65 -6.28 12.83
CA SER A 14 -2.79 -5.76 13.90
C SER A 14 -2.38 -4.30 13.69
N ILE A 15 -2.17 -3.86 12.44
CA ILE A 15 -1.84 -2.48 12.11
C ILE A 15 -3.08 -1.58 12.14
N THR A 16 -4.22 -2.07 11.61
CA THR A 16 -5.45 -1.28 11.55
C THR A 16 -6.17 -1.18 12.90
N ASN A 17 -5.81 -1.99 13.88
CA ASN A 17 -6.31 -1.88 15.24
C ASN A 17 -5.40 -0.95 16.07
N ILE A 18 -5.91 0.21 16.47
CA ILE A 18 -5.15 1.19 17.28
C ILE A 18 -5.13 0.71 18.73
N PRO A 19 -3.99 0.23 19.25
CA PRO A 19 -3.88 -0.18 20.64
C PRO A 19 -3.96 1.01 21.59
N PRO A 20 -4.30 0.84 22.88
CA PRO A 20 -4.41 1.95 23.84
C PRO A 20 -3.17 2.85 23.90
N ALA A 21 -1.98 2.30 23.81
CA ALA A 21 -0.72 3.06 23.81
C ALA A 21 -0.55 3.99 22.60
N TYR A 22 -1.35 3.83 21.55
CA TYR A 22 -1.37 4.68 20.35
C TYR A 22 -2.58 5.63 20.31
N ARG A 23 -3.41 5.70 21.34
CA ARG A 23 -4.58 6.61 21.39
C ARG A 23 -4.23 7.93 22.06
N HIS A 24 -3.15 8.56 21.61
CA HIS A 24 -2.64 9.84 22.09
C HIS A 24 -2.26 10.74 20.91
N ALA A 25 -2.10 12.03 21.15
CA ALA A 25 -1.69 12.98 20.10
C ALA A 25 -0.18 12.89 19.80
N LYS A 26 0.66 12.71 20.82
CA LYS A 26 2.09 12.39 20.68
C LYS A 26 2.30 10.90 20.82
N LEU A 27 2.99 10.29 19.86
CA LEU A 27 3.09 8.84 19.74
C LEU A 27 4.54 8.35 19.75
N PRO A 28 4.77 7.10 20.19
CA PRO A 28 5.97 6.38 19.80
C PRO A 28 6.02 6.23 18.28
N ALA A 29 7.08 5.62 17.75
CA ALA A 29 7.18 5.35 16.31
C ALA A 29 5.97 4.54 15.83
N PRO A 30 5.49 4.75 14.60
CA PRO A 30 4.45 3.90 14.02
C PRO A 30 4.98 2.47 13.88
N ARG A 31 4.10 1.50 13.94
CA ARG A 31 4.47 0.09 13.80
C ARG A 31 4.90 -0.26 12.37
N SER A 32 4.30 0.40 11.40
CA SER A 32 4.50 0.18 9.98
C SER A 32 4.76 1.50 9.25
N VAL A 33 5.61 1.49 8.24
CA VAL A 33 5.79 2.65 7.34
C VAL A 33 5.78 2.18 5.89
N LYS A 34 5.02 2.88 5.04
CA LYS A 34 5.08 2.72 3.59
C LYS A 34 5.91 3.84 2.98
N ILE A 35 6.84 3.47 2.10
CA ILE A 35 7.74 4.41 1.43
C ILE A 35 7.58 4.27 -0.08
N GLU A 36 7.22 5.37 -0.75
CA GLU A 36 7.11 5.44 -2.19
C GLU A 36 8.51 5.56 -2.81
N ILE A 37 9.07 4.46 -3.27
CA ILE A 37 10.39 4.47 -3.93
C ILE A 37 10.28 4.91 -5.39
N SER A 38 9.16 4.64 -6.06
CA SER A 38 8.85 5.11 -7.40
C SER A 38 7.41 5.64 -7.46
N PRO A 39 7.21 6.95 -7.69
CA PRO A 39 5.88 7.54 -7.77
C PRO A 39 5.19 7.31 -9.11
N ARG A 40 5.89 6.69 -10.06
CA ARG A 40 5.36 6.34 -11.37
C ARG A 40 4.50 5.09 -11.31
N CYS A 41 3.48 5.02 -12.13
CA CYS A 41 2.66 3.82 -12.29
C CYS A 41 2.34 3.62 -13.77
N ASN A 42 2.43 2.39 -14.24
CA ASN A 42 2.06 2.03 -15.60
C ASN A 42 0.55 1.77 -15.78
N TYR A 43 -0.27 1.85 -14.70
CA TYR A 43 -1.72 1.84 -14.76
C TYR A 43 -2.30 3.24 -14.55
N ARG A 44 -3.57 3.40 -14.91
CA ARG A 44 -4.37 4.62 -14.71
C ARG A 44 -5.74 4.28 -14.12
N CYS A 45 -5.72 3.49 -13.04
CA CYS A 45 -6.92 2.96 -12.42
C CYS A 45 -7.92 4.05 -12.06
N GLY A 46 -9.19 3.88 -12.48
CA GLY A 46 -10.23 4.86 -12.27
C GLY A 46 -10.55 5.14 -10.81
N PHE A 47 -10.32 4.16 -9.93
CA PHE A 47 -10.51 4.25 -8.48
C PHE A 47 -9.27 4.72 -7.71
N CYS A 48 -8.17 5.03 -8.38
CA CYS A 48 -6.91 5.40 -7.70
C CYS A 48 -6.70 6.91 -7.71
N ALA A 49 -6.39 7.48 -6.54
CA ALA A 49 -6.06 8.89 -6.39
C ALA A 49 -4.88 9.34 -7.26
N LEU A 50 -3.93 8.44 -7.57
CA LEU A 50 -2.80 8.74 -8.46
C LEU A 50 -3.22 9.27 -9.83
N ARG A 51 -4.43 8.91 -10.28
CA ARG A 51 -4.98 9.37 -11.55
C ARG A 51 -5.22 10.87 -11.59
N THR A 52 -5.40 11.52 -10.46
CA THR A 52 -5.61 12.97 -10.36
C THR A 52 -4.34 13.79 -10.59
N ARG A 53 -3.17 13.15 -10.62
CA ARG A 53 -1.92 13.83 -10.97
C ARG A 53 -1.95 14.27 -12.42
N GLU A 54 -1.80 15.56 -12.67
CA GLU A 54 -1.70 16.14 -14.01
C GLU A 54 -0.41 15.70 -14.71
N VAL A 55 0.68 15.67 -13.95
CA VAL A 55 2.01 15.25 -14.43
C VAL A 55 2.55 14.12 -13.59
N GLN A 56 2.96 13.02 -14.24
CA GLN A 56 3.66 11.93 -13.54
C GLN A 56 5.08 12.37 -13.19
N PRO A 57 5.54 12.21 -11.95
CA PRO A 57 6.92 12.48 -11.57
C PRO A 57 7.90 11.65 -12.43
N ARG A 58 9.06 12.24 -12.74
CA ARG A 58 10.09 11.58 -13.57
C ARG A 58 11.22 10.97 -12.77
N TRP A 59 11.30 11.31 -11.49
CA TRP A 59 12.34 10.86 -10.56
C TRP A 59 11.78 9.82 -9.59
N ASP A 60 12.65 8.93 -9.17
CA ASP A 60 12.43 8.01 -8.07
C ASP A 60 12.98 8.63 -6.76
N MET A 61 12.71 7.99 -5.64
CA MET A 61 13.23 8.44 -4.34
C MET A 61 14.76 8.42 -4.35
N ASP A 62 15.37 9.47 -3.80
CA ASP A 62 16.81 9.52 -3.57
C ASP A 62 17.23 8.42 -2.60
N PHE A 63 18.21 7.60 -3.00
CA PHE A 63 18.59 6.43 -2.22
C PHE A 63 19.35 6.78 -0.93
N ASP A 64 20.07 7.91 -0.87
CA ASP A 64 20.72 8.34 0.36
C ASP A 64 19.71 8.88 1.36
N LEU A 65 18.68 9.57 0.90
CA LEU A 65 17.53 9.93 1.73
C LEU A 65 16.83 8.68 2.25
N PHE A 66 16.57 7.69 1.40
CA PHE A 66 15.97 6.41 1.81
C PHE A 66 16.79 5.74 2.91
N LYS A 67 18.10 5.63 2.72
CA LYS A 67 19.02 5.01 3.70
C LYS A 67 18.97 5.72 5.05
N ARG A 68 19.02 7.05 5.05
CA ARG A 68 18.98 7.83 6.28
C ARG A 68 17.66 7.64 7.03
N VAL A 69 16.52 7.87 6.35
CA VAL A 69 15.23 7.84 7.03
C VAL A 69 14.87 6.44 7.53
N THR A 70 15.27 5.38 6.82
CA THR A 70 14.97 4.00 7.25
C THR A 70 15.82 3.55 8.44
N ARG A 71 17.04 4.03 8.59
CA ARG A 71 17.83 3.86 9.83
C ARG A 71 17.15 4.55 11.00
N GLU A 72 16.79 5.83 10.85
CA GLU A 72 16.07 6.58 11.90
C GLU A 72 14.76 5.86 12.30
N MET A 73 14.01 5.33 11.34
CA MET A 73 12.81 4.55 11.60
C MET A 73 13.10 3.29 12.42
N ARG A 74 14.15 2.54 12.05
CA ARG A 74 14.53 1.32 12.77
C ARG A 74 14.98 1.60 14.19
N GLU A 75 15.81 2.61 14.38
CA GLU A 75 16.28 3.08 15.68
C GLU A 75 15.12 3.56 16.57
N ALA A 76 14.09 4.18 15.98
CA ALA A 76 12.87 4.60 16.66
C ALA A 76 11.93 3.44 17.03
N GLY A 77 12.16 2.24 16.50
CA GLY A 77 11.37 1.05 16.81
C GLY A 77 10.32 0.66 15.76
N VAL A 78 10.38 1.19 14.53
CA VAL A 78 9.55 0.71 13.43
C VAL A 78 9.84 -0.78 13.17
N GLU A 79 8.78 -1.60 13.07
CA GLU A 79 8.89 -3.05 12.95
C GLU A 79 8.81 -3.52 11.50
N GLU A 80 8.15 -2.74 10.61
CA GLU A 80 7.96 -3.14 9.23
C GLU A 80 7.97 -1.96 8.26
N ILE A 81 8.56 -2.18 7.09
CA ILE A 81 8.58 -1.21 5.99
C ILE A 81 8.00 -1.82 4.71
N GLY A 82 7.02 -1.12 4.14
CA GLY A 82 6.52 -1.37 2.79
C GLY A 82 7.24 -0.50 1.77
N VAL A 83 7.92 -1.13 0.80
CA VAL A 83 8.63 -0.41 -0.27
C VAL A 83 7.68 -0.08 -1.44
N PHE A 84 6.57 0.52 -1.12
CA PHE A 84 5.52 0.98 -2.06
C PHE A 84 4.63 2.02 -1.39
N TYR A 85 3.89 2.76 -2.24
CA TYR A 85 2.85 3.68 -1.78
C TYR A 85 1.71 3.75 -2.82
N LEU A 86 1.63 4.80 -3.64
CA LEU A 86 0.63 4.92 -4.72
C LEU A 86 1.17 4.50 -6.09
N GLY A 87 2.47 4.64 -6.32
CA GLY A 87 3.12 4.22 -7.55
C GLY A 87 3.22 2.70 -7.70
N GLU A 88 3.93 2.26 -8.74
CA GLU A 88 4.26 0.86 -8.98
C GLU A 88 5.77 0.67 -8.84
N SER A 89 6.21 -0.02 -7.79
CA SER A 89 7.63 -0.14 -7.45
C SER A 89 8.46 -0.89 -8.51
N PHE A 90 7.85 -1.82 -9.23
CA PHE A 90 8.50 -2.50 -10.36
C PHE A 90 8.71 -1.60 -11.61
N MET A 91 8.34 -0.31 -11.55
CA MET A 91 8.79 0.66 -12.56
C MET A 91 10.30 0.93 -12.49
N ASN A 92 10.93 0.67 -11.35
CA ASN A 92 12.38 0.66 -11.18
C ASN A 92 12.80 -0.57 -10.35
N PRO A 93 12.92 -1.75 -11.00
CA PRO A 93 13.23 -3.00 -10.30
C PRO A 93 14.63 -3.00 -9.65
N ARG A 94 15.60 -2.26 -10.20
CA ARG A 94 16.92 -2.13 -9.60
C ARG A 94 16.86 -1.41 -8.26
N LEU A 95 16.29 -0.21 -8.22
CA LEU A 95 16.13 0.54 -6.99
C LEU A 95 15.31 -0.24 -5.95
N LEU A 96 14.27 -0.97 -6.41
CA LEU A 96 13.46 -1.81 -5.53
C LEU A 96 14.29 -2.88 -4.82
N VAL A 97 15.13 -3.60 -5.57
CA VAL A 97 16.03 -4.63 -5.01
C VAL A 97 17.06 -4.00 -4.07
N ASP A 98 17.69 -2.90 -4.47
CA ASP A 98 18.66 -2.17 -3.65
C ASP A 98 18.03 -1.71 -2.32
N CYS A 99 16.78 -1.23 -2.33
CA CYS A 99 16.04 -0.85 -1.12
C CYS A 99 15.74 -2.05 -0.21
N ILE A 100 15.30 -3.18 -0.77
CA ILE A 100 15.01 -4.39 0.02
C ILE A 100 16.28 -4.94 0.65
N ASP A 101 17.35 -5.07 -0.14
CA ASP A 101 18.65 -5.57 0.33
C ASP A 101 19.18 -4.71 1.48
N TYR A 102 19.21 -3.39 1.28
CA TYR A 102 19.63 -2.43 2.31
C TYR A 102 18.80 -2.55 3.60
N LEU A 103 17.48 -2.65 3.50
CA LEU A 103 16.60 -2.81 4.66
C LEU A 103 16.89 -4.10 5.42
N LYS A 104 17.19 -5.20 4.73
CA LYS A 104 17.43 -6.50 5.35
C LYS A 104 18.86 -6.67 5.83
N ALA A 105 19.85 -6.33 5.01
CA ALA A 105 21.26 -6.56 5.31
C ALA A 105 21.88 -5.49 6.23
N ASP A 106 21.60 -4.21 5.97
CA ASP A 106 22.25 -3.10 6.70
C ASP A 106 21.40 -2.59 7.87
N VAL A 107 20.08 -2.43 7.68
CA VAL A 107 19.18 -1.88 8.71
C VAL A 107 18.68 -2.96 9.66
N GLY A 108 18.64 -4.23 9.24
CA GLY A 108 18.08 -5.33 10.02
C GLY A 108 16.58 -5.15 10.27
N MET A 109 15.85 -4.67 9.24
CA MET A 109 14.39 -4.48 9.33
C MET A 109 13.69 -5.81 9.51
N PRO A 110 12.88 -5.99 10.58
CA PRO A 110 12.26 -7.29 10.86
C PRO A 110 11.35 -7.77 9.74
N TYR A 111 10.57 -6.86 9.14
CA TYR A 111 9.64 -7.21 8.07
C TYR A 111 9.64 -6.19 6.94
N VAL A 112 9.89 -6.65 5.71
CA VAL A 112 9.86 -5.84 4.49
C VAL A 112 8.80 -6.40 3.56
N PHE A 113 7.89 -5.54 3.09
CA PHE A 113 6.76 -5.97 2.29
C PHE A 113 6.53 -5.08 1.06
N LEU A 114 5.85 -5.65 0.06
CA LEU A 114 5.58 -5.00 -1.20
C LEU A 114 4.13 -5.24 -1.64
N THR A 115 3.55 -4.26 -2.32
CA THR A 115 2.30 -4.39 -3.06
C THR A 115 2.52 -3.99 -4.51
N SER A 116 2.01 -4.77 -5.45
CA SER A 116 2.17 -4.52 -6.89
C SER A 116 0.91 -4.82 -7.68
N ASN A 117 0.78 -4.18 -8.84
CA ASN A 117 -0.23 -4.51 -9.85
C ASN A 117 0.16 -5.73 -10.71
N ALA A 118 1.27 -6.38 -10.43
CA ALA A 118 1.84 -7.57 -11.04
C ALA A 118 2.35 -7.41 -12.49
N SER A 119 1.89 -6.40 -13.25
CA SER A 119 2.14 -6.39 -14.70
C SER A 119 3.59 -6.11 -15.11
N MET A 120 4.39 -5.51 -14.21
CA MET A 120 5.83 -5.26 -14.38
C MET A 120 6.70 -6.15 -13.49
N ALA A 121 6.09 -7.04 -12.71
CA ALA A 121 6.77 -7.95 -11.78
C ALA A 121 7.27 -9.20 -12.54
N PHE A 122 8.23 -9.00 -13.43
CA PHE A 122 8.83 -10.09 -14.19
C PHE A 122 9.57 -11.08 -13.27
N PRO A 123 9.63 -12.37 -13.63
CA PRO A 123 10.18 -13.43 -12.78
C PRO A 123 11.56 -13.11 -12.22
N GLU A 124 12.45 -12.56 -13.03
CA GLU A 124 13.82 -12.22 -12.65
C GLU A 124 13.86 -11.12 -11.59
N ALA A 125 13.02 -10.11 -11.73
CA ALA A 125 12.93 -9.02 -10.76
C ALA A 125 12.31 -9.50 -9.44
N VAL A 126 11.29 -10.38 -9.51
CA VAL A 126 10.67 -10.99 -8.32
C VAL A 126 11.66 -11.90 -7.61
N GLU A 127 12.43 -12.73 -8.34
CA GLU A 127 13.48 -13.57 -7.77
C GLU A 127 14.52 -12.72 -7.05
N ALA A 128 14.99 -11.63 -7.67
CA ALA A 128 15.95 -10.72 -7.05
C ALA A 128 15.41 -10.11 -5.74
N CYS A 129 14.12 -9.69 -5.70
CA CYS A 129 13.49 -9.22 -4.47
C CYS A 129 13.42 -10.31 -3.39
N MET A 130 13.05 -11.54 -3.75
CA MET A 130 13.03 -12.68 -2.81
C MET A 130 14.42 -13.01 -2.28
N SER A 131 15.42 -12.98 -3.14
CA SER A 131 16.84 -13.21 -2.79
C SER A 131 17.37 -12.12 -1.86
N ALA A 132 16.96 -10.86 -2.04
CA ALA A 132 17.30 -9.73 -1.18
C ALA A 132 16.58 -9.78 0.19
N GLY A 133 15.69 -10.77 0.42
CA GLY A 133 15.04 -10.99 1.71
C GLY A 133 13.65 -10.38 1.86
N LEU A 134 12.93 -10.11 0.76
CA LEU A 134 11.53 -9.67 0.82
C LEU A 134 10.67 -10.68 1.59
N ASP A 135 10.02 -10.24 2.67
CA ASP A 135 9.20 -11.12 3.51
C ASP A 135 7.83 -11.40 2.90
N SER A 136 7.22 -10.43 2.22
CA SER A 136 5.94 -10.66 1.53
C SER A 136 5.71 -9.77 0.33
N LEU A 137 5.01 -10.33 -0.66
CA LEU A 137 4.56 -9.65 -1.88
C LEU A 137 3.06 -9.87 -2.06
N LYS A 138 2.32 -8.76 -2.17
CA LYS A 138 0.88 -8.78 -2.36
C LYS A 138 0.52 -8.26 -3.76
N TRP A 139 -0.34 -8.98 -4.44
CA TRP A 139 -0.88 -8.64 -5.74
C TRP A 139 -2.22 -7.90 -5.60
N SER A 140 -2.40 -6.81 -6.34
CA SER A 140 -3.67 -6.09 -6.44
C SER A 140 -4.42 -6.55 -7.69
N VAL A 141 -5.38 -7.49 -7.53
CA VAL A 141 -6.17 -8.07 -8.63
C VAL A 141 -7.58 -7.49 -8.58
N ASN A 142 -7.85 -6.45 -9.37
CA ASN A 142 -9.08 -5.66 -9.28
C ASN A 142 -9.93 -5.66 -10.56
N ALA A 143 -9.74 -6.64 -11.45
CA ALA A 143 -10.55 -6.84 -12.63
C ALA A 143 -10.76 -8.34 -12.90
N ALA A 144 -11.98 -8.72 -13.27
CA ALA A 144 -12.38 -10.11 -13.46
C ALA A 144 -12.18 -10.60 -14.89
N ASP A 145 -12.10 -9.69 -15.84
CA ASP A 145 -11.89 -10.00 -17.25
C ASP A 145 -11.18 -8.84 -17.97
N ARG A 146 -10.72 -9.12 -19.18
CA ARG A 146 -9.99 -8.15 -20.00
C ARG A 146 -10.79 -6.89 -20.32
N ALA A 147 -12.11 -7.01 -20.53
CA ALA A 147 -12.95 -5.86 -20.87
C ALA A 147 -13.07 -4.91 -19.66
N GLN A 148 -13.34 -5.45 -18.47
CA GLN A 148 -13.35 -4.69 -17.23
C GLN A 148 -11.97 -4.08 -16.96
N PHE A 149 -10.89 -4.84 -17.16
CA PHE A 149 -9.53 -4.37 -16.95
C PHE A 149 -9.23 -3.13 -17.81
N VAL A 150 -9.51 -3.19 -19.11
CA VAL A 150 -9.30 -2.05 -20.02
C VAL A 150 -10.14 -0.85 -19.60
N LYS A 151 -11.40 -1.06 -19.22
CA LYS A 151 -12.30 0.01 -18.78
C LYS A 151 -11.81 0.69 -17.50
N ILE A 152 -11.45 -0.08 -16.47
CA ILE A 152 -11.13 0.43 -15.14
C ILE A 152 -9.67 0.89 -15.04
N MET A 153 -8.72 0.06 -15.52
CA MET A 153 -7.28 0.38 -15.41
C MET A 153 -6.82 1.35 -16.49
N ALA A 154 -7.64 1.57 -17.53
CA ALA A 154 -7.41 2.49 -18.66
C ALA A 154 -6.05 2.27 -19.36
N VAL A 155 -5.69 1.00 -19.54
CA VAL A 155 -4.47 0.54 -20.22
C VAL A 155 -4.74 -0.67 -21.11
N SER A 156 -3.74 -1.10 -21.90
CA SER A 156 -3.88 -2.23 -22.81
C SER A 156 -4.26 -3.52 -22.08
N GLY A 157 -5.26 -4.25 -22.62
CA GLY A 157 -5.68 -5.55 -22.10
C GLY A 157 -4.62 -6.65 -22.17
N LYS A 158 -3.50 -6.43 -22.87
CA LYS A 158 -2.32 -7.33 -22.82
C LYS A 158 -1.70 -7.37 -21.42
N LEU A 159 -1.83 -6.28 -20.65
CA LEU A 159 -1.30 -6.21 -19.29
C LEU A 159 -2.10 -7.08 -18.31
N PHE A 160 -3.37 -7.35 -18.60
CA PHE A 160 -4.19 -8.25 -17.78
C PHE A 160 -3.62 -9.67 -17.75
N GLU A 161 -3.39 -10.27 -18.94
CA GLU A 161 -2.83 -11.61 -19.02
C GLU A 161 -1.39 -11.66 -18.50
N ARG A 162 -0.61 -10.61 -18.75
CA ARG A 162 0.75 -10.54 -18.24
C ARG A 162 0.78 -10.49 -16.70
N ALA A 163 -0.11 -9.73 -16.08
CA ALA A 163 -0.20 -9.68 -14.63
C ALA A 163 -0.54 -11.05 -14.02
N LEU A 164 -1.52 -11.77 -14.60
CA LEU A 164 -1.87 -13.11 -14.16
C LEU A 164 -0.73 -14.12 -14.37
N GLY A 165 -0.03 -14.05 -15.50
CA GLY A 165 1.13 -14.89 -15.78
C GLY A 165 2.29 -14.62 -14.83
N ASN A 166 2.54 -13.34 -14.47
CA ASN A 166 3.58 -12.97 -13.50
C ASN A 166 3.25 -13.47 -12.08
N ILE A 167 1.98 -13.51 -11.67
CA ILE A 167 1.56 -14.08 -10.37
C ILE A 167 1.91 -15.58 -10.31
N GLU A 168 1.56 -16.33 -11.34
CA GLU A 168 1.90 -17.74 -11.48
C GLU A 168 3.42 -17.97 -11.51
N ALA A 169 4.15 -17.15 -12.29
CA ALA A 169 5.59 -17.25 -12.39
C ALA A 169 6.30 -16.96 -11.06
N ALA A 170 5.83 -15.98 -10.28
CA ALA A 170 6.35 -15.67 -8.94
C ALA A 170 6.21 -16.86 -7.98
N TRP A 171 5.07 -17.56 -8.03
CA TRP A 171 4.85 -18.78 -7.26
C TRP A 171 5.85 -19.88 -7.63
N ASN A 172 6.03 -20.10 -8.94
CA ASN A 172 6.95 -21.10 -9.46
C ASN A 172 8.40 -20.80 -9.07
N VAL A 173 8.84 -19.54 -9.18
CA VAL A 173 10.18 -19.10 -8.74
C VAL A 173 10.37 -19.39 -7.26
N ARG A 174 9.40 -19.00 -6.41
CA ARG A 174 9.44 -19.26 -4.97
C ARG A 174 9.58 -20.75 -4.67
N ALA A 175 8.75 -21.57 -5.30
CA ALA A 175 8.73 -23.01 -5.07
C ALA A 175 10.03 -23.68 -5.51
N GLN A 176 10.54 -23.36 -6.70
CA GLN A 176 11.75 -23.96 -7.26
C GLN A 176 13.02 -23.57 -6.48
N LYS A 177 13.09 -22.36 -5.98
CA LYS A 177 14.27 -21.83 -5.28
C LYS A 177 14.18 -21.97 -3.75
N GLY A 178 13.01 -22.34 -3.22
CA GLY A 178 12.80 -22.53 -1.78
C GLY A 178 12.74 -21.23 -0.97
N TYR A 179 12.41 -20.09 -1.60
CA TYR A 179 12.26 -18.82 -0.90
C TYR A 179 11.11 -18.86 0.11
N LYS A 180 11.22 -18.05 1.18
CA LYS A 180 10.23 -17.98 2.27
C LYS A 180 9.26 -16.79 2.15
N THR A 181 9.35 -16.03 1.08
CA THR A 181 8.50 -14.87 0.81
C THR A 181 7.03 -15.28 0.75
N GLY A 182 6.18 -14.64 1.56
CA GLY A 182 4.73 -14.83 1.47
C GLY A 182 4.16 -14.20 0.20
N LEU A 183 3.31 -14.92 -0.53
CA LEU A 183 2.64 -14.43 -1.73
C LEU A 183 1.14 -14.29 -1.46
N TYR A 184 0.62 -13.08 -1.61
CA TYR A 184 -0.76 -12.76 -1.24
C TYR A 184 -1.48 -12.03 -2.38
N ALA A 185 -2.82 -12.02 -2.33
CA ALA A 185 -3.61 -11.20 -3.23
C ALA A 185 -4.74 -10.48 -2.49
N SER A 186 -5.12 -9.33 -3.00
CA SER A 186 -6.34 -8.64 -2.58
C SER A 186 -7.13 -8.17 -3.79
N SER A 187 -8.45 -8.11 -3.63
CA SER A 187 -9.37 -7.66 -4.68
C SER A 187 -10.44 -6.75 -4.11
N ILE A 188 -10.84 -5.74 -4.88
CA ILE A 188 -12.03 -4.95 -4.60
C ILE A 188 -13.24 -5.87 -4.80
N ARG A 189 -14.18 -5.87 -3.83
CA ARG A 189 -15.44 -6.59 -3.95
C ARG A 189 -16.41 -5.79 -4.80
N TYR A 190 -16.94 -6.43 -5.81
CA TYR A 190 -17.99 -5.91 -6.69
C TYR A 190 -19.36 -6.46 -6.32
N ASP A 191 -20.37 -6.14 -7.12
CA ASP A 191 -21.74 -6.62 -6.96
C ASP A 191 -22.19 -7.53 -8.11
N GLY A 192 -23.22 -8.31 -7.84
CA GLY A 192 -23.98 -9.06 -8.86
C GLY A 192 -23.14 -9.96 -9.76
N ALA A 193 -23.35 -9.86 -11.08
CA ALA A 193 -22.67 -10.69 -12.06
C ALA A 193 -21.16 -10.44 -12.11
N GLN A 194 -20.71 -9.22 -11.83
CA GLN A 194 -19.31 -8.87 -11.85
C GLN A 194 -18.54 -9.54 -10.69
N GLN A 195 -19.17 -9.64 -9.52
CA GLN A 195 -18.60 -10.38 -8.38
C GLN A 195 -18.43 -11.87 -8.72
N LYS A 196 -19.43 -12.50 -9.33
CA LYS A 196 -19.35 -13.91 -9.73
C LYS A 196 -18.20 -14.16 -10.72
N LYS A 197 -18.00 -13.25 -11.68
CA LYS A 197 -16.85 -13.35 -12.61
C LYS A 197 -15.52 -13.21 -11.89
N MET A 198 -15.43 -12.28 -10.92
CA MET A 198 -14.21 -12.09 -10.13
C MET A 198 -13.89 -13.35 -9.32
N GLU A 199 -14.87 -13.94 -8.65
CA GLU A 199 -14.71 -15.18 -7.89
C GLU A 199 -14.20 -16.31 -8.79
N ALA A 200 -14.80 -16.49 -9.97
CA ALA A 200 -14.39 -17.51 -10.93
C ALA A 200 -12.94 -17.31 -11.43
N LEU A 201 -12.54 -16.04 -11.71
CA LEU A 201 -11.16 -15.72 -12.07
C LEU A 201 -10.20 -16.07 -10.93
N LEU A 202 -10.52 -15.62 -9.71
CA LEU A 202 -9.67 -15.81 -8.54
C LEU A 202 -9.45 -17.29 -8.25
N GLU A 203 -10.51 -18.11 -8.26
CA GLU A 203 -10.40 -19.57 -8.03
C GLU A 203 -9.48 -20.24 -9.06
N LYS A 204 -9.58 -19.84 -10.32
CA LYS A 204 -8.86 -20.49 -11.41
C LYS A 204 -7.44 -19.97 -11.61
N ARG A 205 -7.19 -18.66 -11.45
CA ARG A 205 -5.99 -17.99 -11.94
C ARG A 205 -5.15 -17.28 -10.87
N VAL A 206 -5.65 -17.16 -9.64
CA VAL A 206 -4.95 -16.41 -8.59
C VAL A 206 -4.76 -17.24 -7.33
N LYS A 207 -5.83 -17.80 -6.76
CA LYS A 207 -5.75 -18.56 -5.49
C LYS A 207 -4.80 -19.76 -5.52
N PRO A 208 -4.61 -20.47 -6.64
CA PRO A 208 -3.61 -21.55 -6.71
C PRO A 208 -2.16 -21.07 -6.54
N TYR A 209 -1.91 -19.77 -6.70
CA TYR A 209 -0.56 -19.17 -6.74
C TYR A 209 -0.33 -18.13 -5.63
N VAL A 210 -1.15 -18.16 -4.57
CA VAL A 210 -0.99 -17.29 -3.41
C VAL A 210 -1.30 -18.05 -2.12
N ASP A 211 -0.69 -17.63 -1.02
CA ASP A 211 -0.88 -18.25 0.30
C ASP A 211 -2.22 -17.81 0.92
N GLN A 212 -2.68 -16.60 0.61
CA GLN A 212 -3.97 -16.08 1.03
C GLN A 212 -4.48 -14.99 0.08
N HIS A 213 -5.81 -14.95 -0.09
CA HIS A 213 -6.53 -13.86 -0.74
C HIS A 213 -7.52 -13.23 0.25
N TYR A 214 -7.73 -11.90 0.16
CA TYR A 214 -8.73 -11.19 0.94
C TYR A 214 -9.42 -10.09 0.13
N TRP A 215 -10.60 -9.69 0.60
CA TRP A 215 -11.41 -8.67 -0.06
C TRP A 215 -11.20 -7.28 0.56
N LEU A 216 -11.22 -6.28 -0.29
CA LEU A 216 -11.20 -4.86 0.07
C LEU A 216 -12.52 -4.20 -0.33
N PRO A 217 -13.01 -3.22 0.44
CA PRO A 217 -14.03 -2.32 -0.05
C PRO A 217 -13.45 -1.42 -1.14
N LEU A 218 -14.30 -0.81 -1.95
CA LEU A 218 -13.89 0.29 -2.79
C LEU A 218 -13.69 1.53 -1.91
N TYR A 219 -12.45 1.97 -1.78
CA TYR A 219 -12.11 3.14 -0.98
C TYR A 219 -12.41 4.45 -1.72
N SER A 220 -12.87 5.48 -0.98
CA SER A 220 -13.09 6.83 -1.53
C SER A 220 -11.80 7.56 -1.91
N MET A 221 -10.66 7.13 -1.37
CA MET A 221 -9.37 7.80 -1.51
C MET A 221 -9.43 9.32 -1.24
N GLY A 222 -10.18 9.74 -0.19
CA GLY A 222 -10.35 11.13 0.16
C GLY A 222 -11.12 11.95 -0.89
N ALA A 223 -12.00 11.31 -1.66
CA ALA A 223 -12.75 11.86 -2.78
C ALA A 223 -11.89 12.27 -4.01
N PHE A 224 -10.60 11.96 -4.06
CA PHE A 224 -9.76 12.28 -5.21
C PHE A 224 -10.19 11.60 -6.51
N ALA A 225 -10.79 10.41 -6.44
CA ALA A 225 -11.24 9.67 -7.61
C ALA A 225 -12.74 9.87 -7.94
N ALA A 226 -13.47 10.72 -7.20
CA ALA A 226 -14.94 10.83 -7.27
C ALA A 226 -15.50 11.04 -8.68
N GLN A 227 -14.90 11.92 -9.50
CA GLN A 227 -15.36 12.15 -10.86
C GLN A 227 -15.29 10.88 -11.72
N ARG A 228 -14.24 10.07 -11.56
CA ARG A 228 -14.07 8.84 -12.33
C ARG A 228 -14.97 7.71 -11.83
N GLU A 229 -15.31 7.73 -10.56
CA GLU A 229 -16.25 6.80 -9.95
C GLU A 229 -17.62 6.96 -10.60
N GLU A 230 -18.08 8.20 -10.79
CA GLU A 230 -19.32 8.51 -11.48
C GLU A 230 -19.29 8.03 -12.94
N GLU A 231 -18.24 8.37 -13.69
CA GLU A 231 -18.07 7.96 -15.10
C GLU A 231 -18.03 6.43 -15.28
N LEU A 232 -17.46 5.70 -14.33
CA LEU A 232 -17.33 4.24 -14.36
C LEU A 232 -18.54 3.52 -13.78
N GLY A 233 -19.44 4.23 -13.12
CA GLY A 233 -20.71 3.72 -12.60
C GLY A 233 -20.56 2.89 -11.32
N TYR A 234 -19.55 3.20 -10.48
CA TYR A 234 -19.43 2.60 -9.15
C TYR A 234 -19.25 3.67 -8.07
N ARG A 235 -19.54 3.30 -6.83
CA ARG A 235 -19.44 4.21 -5.67
C ARG A 235 -18.54 3.61 -4.61
N PRO A 236 -17.70 4.42 -3.94
CA PRO A 236 -16.96 3.99 -2.77
C PRO A 236 -17.90 3.53 -1.66
N THR A 237 -17.44 2.55 -0.91
CA THR A 237 -18.20 1.97 0.21
C THR A 237 -17.51 2.16 1.55
N ALA A 238 -16.27 2.66 1.57
CA ALA A 238 -15.51 2.93 2.78
C ALA A 238 -14.45 4.01 2.59
N GLY A 239 -14.06 4.67 3.66
CA GLY A 239 -12.80 5.36 3.82
C GLY A 239 -11.66 4.37 4.12
N ASN A 240 -10.58 4.84 4.76
CA ASN A 240 -9.45 3.97 5.12
C ASN A 240 -9.75 3.14 6.39
N GLN A 241 -10.71 2.22 6.31
CA GLN A 241 -11.23 1.44 7.44
C GLN A 241 -10.71 -0.01 7.51
N GLY A 242 -9.75 -0.37 6.66
CA GLY A 242 -9.20 -1.72 6.61
C GLY A 242 -9.91 -2.66 5.61
N ARG A 243 -9.73 -3.97 5.75
CA ARG A 243 -10.28 -4.98 4.84
C ARG A 243 -11.75 -5.29 5.13
N LEU A 244 -12.47 -5.85 4.17
CA LEU A 244 -13.77 -6.46 4.42
C LEU A 244 -13.65 -7.57 5.47
N ASP A 245 -14.71 -7.83 6.19
CA ASP A 245 -14.81 -8.74 7.35
C ASP A 245 -14.05 -8.28 8.61
N ALA A 246 -13.31 -7.14 8.54
CA ALA A 246 -12.64 -6.52 9.68
C ALA A 246 -12.55 -4.99 9.54
N LEU A 247 -13.58 -4.36 9.01
CA LEU A 247 -13.66 -2.89 8.93
C LEU A 247 -13.61 -2.29 10.33
N ARG A 248 -12.84 -1.23 10.50
CA ARG A 248 -12.70 -0.48 11.74
C ARG A 248 -13.71 0.67 11.79
N ASP A 249 -13.98 1.17 12.99
CA ASP A 249 -14.66 2.45 13.15
C ASP A 249 -13.92 3.52 12.34
N PRO A 250 -14.64 4.48 11.74
CA PRO A 250 -14.00 5.53 10.95
C PRO A 250 -13.10 6.42 11.80
N LEU A 251 -13.43 6.68 13.07
CA LEU A 251 -12.66 7.54 13.97
C LEU A 251 -12.32 6.86 15.30
N PRO A 252 -11.08 6.98 15.77
CA PRO A 252 -9.94 7.52 15.07
C PRO A 252 -9.48 6.61 13.93
N CYS A 253 -9.03 7.19 12.80
CA CYS A 253 -8.50 6.42 11.69
C CYS A 253 -7.07 5.96 11.99
N TRP A 254 -6.83 4.66 11.89
CA TRP A 254 -5.55 4.02 12.19
C TRP A 254 -4.36 4.62 11.42
N SER A 255 -4.58 5.13 10.20
CA SER A 255 -3.55 5.66 9.31
C SER A 255 -2.70 6.77 9.94
N ALA A 256 -3.29 7.60 10.81
CA ALA A 256 -2.56 8.68 11.49
C ALA A 256 -1.88 8.22 12.80
N PHE A 257 -2.08 6.96 13.23
CA PHE A 257 -1.64 6.48 14.55
C PHE A 257 -0.62 5.34 14.47
N THR A 258 -0.87 4.34 13.64
CA THR A 258 -0.11 3.08 13.61
C THR A 258 0.71 2.86 12.34
N GLU A 259 0.46 3.66 11.29
CA GLU A 259 1.18 3.54 10.02
C GLU A 259 1.66 4.91 9.51
N GLY A 260 2.92 5.02 9.12
CA GLY A 260 3.48 6.18 8.44
C GLY A 260 3.44 6.04 6.91
N HIS A 261 3.42 7.18 6.20
CA HIS A 261 3.38 7.21 4.73
C HIS A 261 4.38 8.25 4.21
N VAL A 262 5.40 7.79 3.49
CA VAL A 262 6.48 8.64 2.97
C VAL A 262 6.42 8.66 1.45
N THR A 263 6.33 9.86 0.86
CA THR A 263 6.38 10.05 -0.60
C THR A 263 7.80 9.94 -1.13
N ALA A 264 7.97 9.76 -2.44
CA ALA A 264 9.28 9.73 -3.09
C ALA A 264 10.11 11.01 -2.89
N GLU A 265 9.46 12.12 -2.54
CA GLU A 265 10.11 13.39 -2.21
C GLU A 265 10.53 13.50 -0.74
N GLY A 266 10.33 12.43 0.05
CA GLY A 266 10.63 12.44 1.48
C GLY A 266 9.62 13.22 2.32
N LYS A 267 8.40 13.45 1.83
CA LYS A 267 7.33 14.04 2.62
C LYS A 267 6.61 12.98 3.43
N LEU A 268 6.41 13.24 4.70
CA LEU A 268 5.60 12.41 5.57
C LEU A 268 4.15 12.88 5.46
N SER A 269 3.28 12.04 4.89
CA SER A 269 1.89 12.36 4.61
C SER A 269 0.94 11.82 5.69
N ALA A 270 -0.23 12.46 5.83
CA ALA A 270 -1.27 12.05 6.77
C ALA A 270 -1.87 10.67 6.43
N CYS A 271 -1.89 10.26 5.16
CA CYS A 271 -2.62 9.09 4.70
C CYS A 271 -2.05 8.53 3.39
N CYS A 272 -2.22 7.21 3.18
CA CYS A 272 -1.84 6.53 1.94
C CYS A 272 -2.64 6.95 0.69
N PHE A 273 -3.61 7.81 0.79
CA PHE A 273 -4.40 8.31 -0.35
C PHE A 273 -3.89 9.64 -0.91
N ASP A 274 -2.86 10.24 -0.30
CA ASP A 274 -2.29 11.51 -0.74
C ASP A 274 -1.50 11.37 -2.03
N ALA A 275 -2.17 11.57 -3.15
CA ALA A 275 -1.56 11.49 -4.48
C ALA A 275 -0.78 12.74 -4.90
N THR A 276 -1.01 13.86 -4.23
CA THR A 276 -0.53 15.19 -4.67
C THR A 276 0.40 15.86 -3.67
N SER A 277 0.76 15.15 -2.58
CA SER A 277 1.52 15.70 -1.43
C SER A 277 0.84 16.91 -0.75
N ASN A 278 -0.47 17.09 -0.98
CA ASN A 278 -1.25 18.17 -0.34
C ASN A 278 -1.55 17.89 1.14
N TRP A 279 -1.39 16.66 1.59
CA TRP A 279 -1.59 16.24 2.98
C TRP A 279 -0.26 16.01 3.70
N THR A 280 0.77 16.73 3.26
CA THR A 280 2.10 16.70 3.90
C THR A 280 2.01 17.23 5.33
N MET A 281 2.41 16.42 6.28
CA MET A 281 2.47 16.75 7.70
C MET A 281 3.87 17.18 8.12
N ALA A 282 4.90 16.72 7.41
CA ALA A 282 6.30 17.04 7.70
C ALA A 282 7.22 16.74 6.49
N ASP A 283 8.45 17.23 6.54
CA ASP A 283 9.47 17.07 5.51
C ASP A 283 10.71 16.37 6.10
N LEU A 284 10.89 15.10 5.74
CA LEU A 284 12.03 14.30 6.20
C LEU A 284 13.37 14.75 5.60
N GLY A 285 13.37 15.59 4.59
CA GLY A 285 14.57 16.26 4.11
C GLY A 285 15.11 17.34 5.07
N LYS A 286 14.27 17.79 6.02
CA LYS A 286 14.56 18.93 6.91
C LYS A 286 14.62 18.59 8.39
N GLN A 287 14.10 17.43 8.78
CA GLN A 287 13.99 17.03 10.19
C GLN A 287 14.08 15.51 10.36
N SER A 288 14.31 15.06 11.59
CA SER A 288 14.36 13.64 11.91
C SER A 288 12.98 12.96 11.75
N PHE A 289 12.98 11.63 11.62
CA PHE A 289 11.73 10.87 11.49
C PHE A 289 10.80 11.08 12.69
N MET A 290 11.30 11.05 13.93
CA MET A 290 10.45 11.20 15.11
C MET A 290 9.95 12.63 15.34
N ASP A 291 10.74 13.66 14.98
CA ASP A 291 10.27 15.04 14.98
C ASP A 291 9.17 15.25 13.92
N ALA A 292 9.35 14.64 12.76
CA ALA A 292 8.34 14.64 11.69
C ALA A 292 7.05 13.92 12.10
N TRP A 293 7.18 12.73 12.69
CA TRP A 293 6.04 11.92 13.16
C TRP A 293 5.25 12.59 14.28
N ASN A 294 5.90 13.39 15.10
CA ASN A 294 5.27 14.18 16.16
C ASN A 294 5.25 15.69 15.86
N SER A 295 5.28 16.08 14.58
CA SER A 295 5.14 17.48 14.17
C SER A 295 3.83 18.09 14.68
N PRO A 296 3.75 19.41 14.84
CA PRO A 296 2.50 20.07 15.23
C PRO A 296 1.31 19.70 14.33
N SER A 297 1.54 19.52 13.02
CA SER A 297 0.50 19.10 12.06
C SER A 297 -0.05 17.72 12.39
N PHE A 298 0.79 16.73 12.70
CA PHE A 298 0.35 15.40 13.11
C PHE A 298 -0.34 15.41 14.48
N VAL A 299 0.20 16.15 15.44
CA VAL A 299 -0.42 16.28 16.78
C VAL A 299 -1.83 16.83 16.65
N ASN A 300 -2.01 17.93 15.93
CA ASN A 300 -3.33 18.56 15.73
C ASN A 300 -4.31 17.61 14.99
N LEU A 301 -3.82 16.88 13.96
CA LEU A 301 -4.65 15.92 13.24
C LEU A 301 -5.11 14.79 14.17
N ARG A 302 -4.21 14.21 14.97
CA ARG A 302 -4.55 13.13 15.92
C ARG A 302 -5.53 13.60 17.00
N GLU A 303 -5.36 14.81 17.50
CA GLU A 303 -6.32 15.42 18.44
C GLU A 303 -7.73 15.53 17.83
N ALA A 304 -7.83 15.96 16.56
CA ALA A 304 -9.09 16.01 15.84
C ALA A 304 -9.73 14.61 15.74
N HIS A 305 -8.94 13.58 15.40
CA HIS A 305 -9.41 12.20 15.37
C HIS A 305 -9.85 11.67 16.72
N LEU A 306 -9.12 11.97 17.79
CA LEU A 306 -9.48 11.55 19.16
C LEU A 306 -10.76 12.22 19.66
N ARG A 307 -10.99 13.48 19.29
CA ARG A 307 -12.26 14.18 19.55
C ARG A 307 -13.41 13.72 18.64
N LYS A 308 -13.13 12.86 17.64
CA LYS A 308 -14.08 12.44 16.60
C LYS A 308 -14.67 13.61 15.80
N ASP A 309 -13.88 14.67 15.60
CA ASP A 309 -14.23 15.83 14.79
C ASP A 309 -13.05 16.23 13.92
N VAL A 310 -13.11 15.85 12.63
CA VAL A 310 -12.05 16.08 11.64
C VAL A 310 -12.37 17.23 10.68
N ARG A 311 -13.41 18.02 10.96
CA ARG A 311 -13.75 19.21 10.16
C ARG A 311 -12.58 20.20 10.16
N GLY A 312 -12.33 20.83 9.02
CA GLY A 312 -11.19 21.71 8.83
C GLY A 312 -9.84 20.99 8.70
N THR A 313 -9.80 19.66 8.71
CA THR A 313 -8.59 18.87 8.49
C THR A 313 -8.55 18.26 7.09
N VAL A 314 -7.42 17.69 6.69
CA VAL A 314 -7.26 16.93 5.43
C VAL A 314 -8.20 15.70 5.35
N CYS A 315 -8.75 15.27 6.47
CA CYS A 315 -9.64 14.10 6.55
C CYS A 315 -11.13 14.45 6.37
N GLU A 316 -11.50 15.73 6.32
CA GLU A 316 -12.90 16.18 6.27
C GLU A 316 -13.70 15.55 5.13
N LYS A 317 -13.10 15.42 3.95
CA LYS A 317 -13.75 14.85 2.75
C LYS A 317 -13.63 13.34 2.62
N CYS A 318 -13.11 12.65 3.62
CA CYS A 318 -13.06 11.19 3.59
C CYS A 318 -14.48 10.62 3.81
N LEU A 319 -14.89 9.64 2.98
CA LEU A 319 -16.23 9.02 3.06
C LEU A 319 -16.58 8.52 4.47
N ALA A 320 -15.57 8.07 5.22
CA ALA A 320 -15.74 7.57 6.58
C ALA A 320 -16.24 8.63 7.59
N TYR A 321 -16.24 9.92 7.22
CA TYR A 321 -16.52 11.05 8.12
C TYR A 321 -17.63 11.99 7.60
N GLY A 322 -18.11 11.73 6.37
CA GLY A 322 -19.19 12.48 5.75
C GLY A 322 -20.57 12.07 6.23
#